data_778a066dae61809e2c62a12972e4b20f
#
_entry.id   778a066dae61809e2c62a12972e4b20f
#
_cell.length_a   1.000
_cell.length_b   1.000
_cell.length_c   1.000
_cell.angle_alpha   90.00
_cell.angle_beta   90.00
_cell.angle_gamma   90.00
#
_symmetry.space_group_name_H-M   'P 1'
#
loop_
_entity.id
_entity.type
_entity.pdbx_description
1 polymer ?
#
loop_
_entity_poly.entity_id
_entity_poly.type
_entity_poly.pdbx_seq_one_letter_code
_entity_poly.pdbx_strand_id
1 'polypeptide(L)' 'MMSTGTIKKIVPDRGFGFIQAEDGKEYFFHRTGIESSINFDSLTGGERVTFEIEASQKGPRAYKVRLT' A
#
# COMPACT_ATOMS: atom_id res chain seq x y z
N MET A 1 2.88 9.69 -10.94
CA MET A 1 4.24 9.60 -10.41
C MET A 1 4.28 8.55 -9.31
N MET A 2 5.27 7.66 -9.36
CA MET A 2 5.36 6.59 -8.35
C MET A 2 5.99 7.12 -7.08
N SER A 3 5.42 6.75 -5.95
CA SER A 3 5.99 7.04 -4.64
C SER A 3 6.59 5.78 -4.07
N THR A 4 7.50 5.93 -3.13
CA THR A 4 8.15 4.80 -2.47
C THR A 4 7.86 4.85 -0.98
N GLY A 5 7.67 3.70 -0.39
CA GLY A 5 7.42 3.61 1.04
C GLY A 5 7.62 2.19 1.54
N THR A 6 7.18 1.98 2.76
CA THR A 6 7.30 0.71 3.45
C THR A 6 5.92 0.33 4.00
N ILE A 7 5.53 -0.91 3.82
CA ILE A 7 4.29 -1.40 4.40
C ILE A 7 4.45 -1.39 5.92
N LYS A 8 3.57 -0.66 6.59
CA LYS A 8 3.64 -0.50 8.03
C LYS A 8 2.71 -1.46 8.76
N LYS A 9 1.56 -1.75 8.18
CA LYS A 9 0.56 -2.60 8.82
C LYS A 9 -0.28 -3.29 7.76
N ILE A 10 -0.61 -4.55 8.02
CA ILE A 10 -1.51 -5.34 7.19
C ILE A 10 -2.65 -5.83 8.07
N VAL A 11 -3.87 -5.76 7.55
CA VAL A 11 -5.06 -6.28 8.21
C VAL A 11 -5.67 -7.31 7.27
N PRO A 12 -5.22 -8.57 7.33
CA PRO A 12 -5.61 -9.60 6.35
C PRO A 12 -7.11 -9.88 6.35
N ASP A 13 -7.72 -9.88 7.52
CA ASP A 13 -9.14 -10.21 7.66
C ASP A 13 -10.02 -9.21 6.94
N ARG A 14 -9.57 -7.98 6.80
CA ARG A 14 -10.33 -6.92 6.15
C ARG A 14 -9.80 -6.57 4.77
N GLY A 15 -8.67 -7.12 4.38
CA GLY A 15 -8.10 -6.94 3.06
C GLY A 15 -7.53 -5.56 2.78
N PHE A 16 -6.93 -4.93 3.78
CA PHE A 16 -6.29 -3.63 3.59
C PHE A 16 -5.02 -3.50 4.41
N GLY A 17 -4.29 -2.43 4.20
CA GLY A 17 -3.11 -2.12 4.97
C GLY A 17 -2.73 -0.65 4.84
N PHE A 18 -1.61 -0.31 5.45
CA PHE A 18 -1.09 1.06 5.45
C PHE A 18 0.37 1.05 5.01
N ILE A 19 0.72 2.04 4.20
CA ILE A 19 2.08 2.25 3.72
C ILE A 19 2.55 3.58 4.30
N GLN A 20 3.74 3.59 4.88
CA GLN A 20 4.39 4.83 5.28
C GLN A 20 5.31 5.26 4.16
N ALA A 21 4.99 6.39 3.53
CA ALA A 21 5.79 6.91 2.43
C ALA A 21 7.06 7.59 2.96
N GLU A 22 8.00 7.82 2.06
CA GLU A 22 9.27 8.45 2.44
C GLU A 22 9.08 9.89 2.94
N ASP A 23 7.98 10.54 2.56
CA ASP A 23 7.67 11.88 3.05
C ASP A 23 7.08 11.89 4.47
N GLY A 24 6.97 10.73 5.09
CA GLY A 24 6.43 10.59 6.44
C GLY A 24 4.93 10.41 6.52
N LYS A 25 4.23 10.50 5.41
CA LYS A 25 2.77 10.34 5.39
C LYS A 25 2.40 8.87 5.28
N GLU A 26 1.25 8.53 5.84
CA GLU A 26 0.71 7.18 5.73
C GLU A 26 -0.41 7.17 4.71
N TYR A 27 -0.46 6.09 3.92
CA TYR A 27 -1.49 5.90 2.90
C TYR A 27 -2.15 4.56 3.10
N PHE A 28 -3.47 4.56 3.03
CA PHE A 28 -4.28 3.35 3.02
C PHE A 28 -4.17 2.69 1.65
N PHE A 29 -4.13 1.36 1.62
CA PHE A 29 -4.27 0.62 0.38
C PHE A 29 -5.14 -0.60 0.61
N HIS A 30 -5.89 -0.97 -0.42
CA HIS A 30 -6.78 -2.13 -0.38
C HIS A 30 -6.14 -3.28 -1.16
N ARG A 31 -6.51 -4.50 -0.81
CA ARG A 31 -5.97 -5.68 -1.50
C ARG A 31 -6.16 -5.64 -3.02
N THR A 32 -7.22 -4.98 -3.48
CA THR A 32 -7.45 -4.82 -4.92
C THR A 32 -6.54 -3.77 -5.55
N GLY A 33 -5.85 -2.98 -4.75
CA GLY A 33 -4.93 -1.96 -5.24
C GLY A 33 -3.49 -2.40 -5.37
N ILE A 34 -3.20 -3.68 -5.15
CA ILE A 34 -1.84 -4.20 -5.33
C ILE A 34 -1.73 -4.88 -6.69
N GLU A 35 -0.48 -4.98 -7.17
CA GLU A 35 -0.22 -5.66 -8.43
C GLU A 35 -0.61 -7.13 -8.33
N SER A 36 -1.17 -7.67 -9.41
CA SER A 36 -1.71 -9.02 -9.41
C SER A 36 -0.66 -10.11 -9.14
N SER A 37 0.61 -9.81 -9.36
CA SER A 37 1.69 -10.76 -9.08
C SER A 37 2.01 -10.87 -7.59
N ILE A 38 1.47 -9.97 -6.77
CA ILE A 38 1.72 -9.96 -5.32
C ILE A 38 0.58 -10.68 -4.64
N ASN A 39 0.93 -11.62 -3.75
CA ASN A 39 -0.07 -12.26 -2.91
C ASN A 39 -0.24 -11.42 -1.64
N PHE A 40 -1.40 -10.77 -1.52
CA PHE A 40 -1.71 -9.92 -0.38
C PHE A 40 -1.54 -10.67 0.95
N ASP A 41 -1.97 -11.94 0.98
CA ASP A 41 -1.94 -12.72 2.21
C ASP A 41 -0.52 -13.07 2.67
N SER A 42 0.46 -12.93 1.79
CA SER A 42 1.86 -13.19 2.15
C SER A 42 2.58 -11.94 2.66
N LEU A 43 1.94 -10.78 2.61
CA LEU A 43 2.53 -9.56 3.12
C LEU A 43 2.48 -9.57 4.64
N THR A 44 3.58 -9.19 5.27
CA THR A 44 3.69 -9.23 6.73
C THR A 44 3.97 -7.87 7.36
N GLY A 45 4.34 -6.89 6.55
CA GLY A 45 4.79 -5.59 7.03
C GLY A 45 6.30 -5.49 6.94
N GLY A 46 6.77 -4.28 6.65
CA GLY A 46 8.20 -4.03 6.48
C GLY A 46 8.69 -4.12 5.05
N GLU A 47 7.87 -4.59 4.13
CA GLU A 47 8.24 -4.68 2.72
C GLU A 47 8.35 -3.28 2.11
N ARG A 48 9.39 -3.07 1.31
CA ARG A 48 9.52 -1.83 0.53
C ARG A 48 8.66 -1.95 -0.72
N VAL A 49 7.91 -0.88 -1.00
CA VAL A 49 6.98 -0.87 -2.13
C VAL A 49 7.07 0.45 -2.88
N THR A 50 6.66 0.40 -4.14
CA THR A 50 6.34 1.59 -4.91
C THR A 50 4.84 1.60 -5.17
N PHE A 51 4.26 2.77 -5.28
CA PHE A 51 2.82 2.90 -5.44
C PHE A 51 2.49 4.25 -6.04
N GLU A 52 1.25 4.38 -6.53
CA GLU A 52 0.70 5.66 -6.95
C GLU A 52 -0.36 6.08 -5.95
N ILE A 53 -0.62 7.37 -5.92
CA ILE A 53 -1.55 7.97 -4.97
C ILE A 53 -2.74 8.51 -5.75
N GLU A 54 -3.96 8.21 -5.27
CA GLU A 54 -5.16 8.78 -5.84
C GLU A 54 -6.02 9.39 -4.74
N ALA A 55 -6.77 10.42 -5.09
CA ALA A 55 -7.72 11.03 -4.16
C ALA A 55 -8.95 10.12 -4.02
N SER A 56 -9.49 10.05 -2.82
CA SER A 56 -10.74 9.33 -2.56
C SER A 56 -11.56 10.13 -1.56
N GLN A 57 -12.82 9.73 -1.37
CA GLN A 57 -13.69 10.41 -0.42
C GLN A 57 -13.15 10.36 1.01
N LYS A 58 -12.39 9.34 1.31
CA LYS A 58 -11.81 9.15 2.66
C LYS A 58 -10.39 9.68 2.76
N GLY A 59 -9.92 10.40 1.74
CA GLY A 59 -8.56 10.91 1.68
C GLY A 59 -7.72 10.19 0.65
N PRO A 60 -6.44 10.54 0.51
CA PRO A 60 -5.58 9.89 -0.47
C PRO A 60 -5.33 8.43 -0.11
N ARG A 61 -5.29 7.58 -1.13
CA ARG A 61 -4.98 6.17 -0.95
C ARG A 61 -3.94 5.73 -1.97
N ALA A 62 -3.22 4.68 -1.64
CA ALA A 62 -2.24 4.10 -2.53
C ALA A 62 -2.90 3.05 -3.43
N TYR A 63 -2.44 2.98 -4.67
CA TYR A 63 -2.88 1.95 -5.61
C TYR A 63 -1.71 1.58 -6.51
N LYS A 64 -1.87 0.53 -7.31
CA LYS A 64 -0.78 -0.03 -8.11
C LYS A 64 0.45 -0.31 -7.24
N VAL A 65 0.21 -0.85 -6.07
CA VAL A 65 1.27 -1.15 -5.12
C VAL A 65 2.10 -2.32 -5.64
N ARG A 66 3.41 -2.15 -5.66
CA ARG A 66 4.36 -3.15 -6.16
C ARG A 66 5.51 -3.27 -5.19
N LEU A 67 6.03 -4.49 -5.05
CA LEU A 67 7.27 -4.69 -4.30
C LEU A 67 8.45 -4.12 -5.10
N THR A 68 9.34 -3.45 -4.41
CA THR A 68 10.55 -2.93 -5.06
C THR A 68 11.62 -4.01 -5.18
#